data_7037121770ea86589e5f3975390bc601
#
_entry.id   7037121770ea86589e5f3975390bc601
#
_cell.length_a   1.000
_cell.length_b   1.000
_cell.length_c   1.000
_cell.angle_alpha   90.00
_cell.angle_beta   90.00
_cell.angle_gamma   90.00
#
_symmetry.space_group_name_H-M   'P 1'
#
loop_
_entity.id
_entity.type
_entity.pdbx_description
1 polymer ?
#
loop_
_entity_poly.entity_id
_entity_poly.type
_entity_poly.pdbx_seq_one_letter_code
_entity_poly.pdbx_strand_id
1 'polypeptide(L)'
;MANYSKKKKYHYTYKTTNIINNRYYLGMHSTNRIDDGYLGSGTRLRYEVTKYGRDNFKVEIIKYFNSREDLVQAEMQLITEQDLNSVNCLNLITGGNGFSIETSRCANEIRKQKLQQDVDWREAYILKLKDTKKEWVKNLTQQDKDTISKKIKRGLKKSGHIHNSFLGKKHSKETILKMKKAKIGQGCGNKNSQYGKPRSEETKKKIRESLRKTREMKKNAHMVKR
;
A
#
# COMPACT_ATOMS: atom_id res chain seq x y z
N MET A 1 4.49 34.07 -13.88
CA MET A 1 3.13 34.54 -14.21
C MET A 1 2.18 33.90 -13.21
N ALA A 2 1.52 34.70 -12.36
CA ALA A 2 0.61 34.23 -11.35
C ALA A 2 -0.64 33.66 -12.05
N ASN A 3 -0.94 32.39 -11.84
CA ASN A 3 -2.21 31.77 -12.24
C ASN A 3 -3.34 32.45 -11.49
N TYR A 4 -4.01 33.38 -12.12
CA TYR A 4 -5.27 33.94 -11.67
C TYR A 4 -6.29 32.79 -11.68
N SER A 5 -6.48 32.13 -10.55
CA SER A 5 -7.58 31.18 -10.40
C SER A 5 -8.88 31.97 -10.53
N LYS A 6 -9.62 31.76 -11.64
CA LYS A 6 -10.90 32.43 -11.89
C LYS A 6 -11.80 32.25 -10.67
N LYS A 7 -12.22 33.34 -10.04
CA LYS A 7 -13.12 33.37 -8.90
C LYS A 7 -14.35 32.51 -9.23
N LYS A 8 -14.64 31.50 -8.43
CA LYS A 8 -15.84 30.68 -8.60
C LYS A 8 -17.07 31.45 -8.13
N LYS A 9 -18.21 31.25 -8.81
CA LYS A 9 -19.43 31.98 -8.56
C LYS A 9 -20.21 31.46 -7.36
N TYR A 10 -20.22 30.13 -7.17
CA TYR A 10 -21.00 29.45 -6.12
C TYR A 10 -20.07 28.72 -5.17
N HIS A 11 -20.32 28.89 -3.89
CA HIS A 11 -19.63 28.23 -2.80
C HIS A 11 -20.67 27.62 -1.87
N TYR A 12 -20.65 26.30 -1.66
CA TYR A 12 -21.67 25.64 -0.81
C TYR A 12 -21.12 24.38 -0.16
N THR A 13 -21.72 24.07 1.01
CA THR A 13 -21.61 22.76 1.63
C THR A 13 -22.74 21.86 1.15
N TYR A 14 -22.45 20.57 1.05
CA TYR A 14 -23.39 19.61 0.52
C TYR A 14 -23.30 18.27 1.24
N LYS A 15 -24.37 17.49 1.12
CA LYS A 15 -24.46 16.09 1.53
C LYS A 15 -24.78 15.24 0.31
N THR A 16 -23.95 14.24 0.03
CA THR A 16 -24.24 13.21 -0.97
C THR A 16 -24.68 11.95 -0.26
N THR A 17 -25.86 11.45 -0.59
CA THR A 17 -26.46 10.25 0.04
C THR A 17 -26.64 9.17 -0.99
N ASN A 18 -26.18 7.95 -0.68
CA ASN A 18 -26.51 6.75 -1.45
C ASN A 18 -27.91 6.28 -1.04
N ILE A 19 -28.88 6.31 -1.97
CA ILE A 19 -30.28 5.98 -1.68
C ILE A 19 -30.52 4.49 -1.42
N ILE A 20 -29.56 3.60 -1.76
CA ILE A 20 -29.69 2.15 -1.57
C ILE A 20 -29.37 1.75 -0.11
N ASN A 21 -28.32 2.36 0.48
CA ASN A 21 -27.81 1.94 1.78
C ASN A 21 -27.77 3.07 2.82
N ASN A 22 -28.29 4.25 2.48
CA ASN A 22 -28.31 5.46 3.31
C ASN A 22 -26.92 5.95 3.79
N ARG A 23 -25.85 5.48 3.17
CA ARG A 23 -24.53 6.02 3.45
C ARG A 23 -24.38 7.41 2.86
N TYR A 24 -23.68 8.28 3.56
CA TYR A 24 -23.56 9.69 3.18
C TYR A 24 -22.12 10.20 3.23
N TYR A 25 -21.90 11.24 2.44
CA TYR A 25 -20.67 11.99 2.39
C TYR A 25 -20.97 13.48 2.55
N LEU A 26 -20.21 14.15 3.40
CA LEU A 26 -20.30 15.61 3.63
C LEU A 26 -19.08 16.26 2.99
N GLY A 27 -19.26 17.43 2.38
CA GLY A 27 -18.16 18.15 1.77
C GLY A 27 -18.51 19.57 1.36
N MET A 28 -17.52 20.24 0.79
CA MET A 28 -17.66 21.56 0.21
C MET A 28 -17.38 21.54 -1.30
N HIS A 29 -18.02 22.46 -2.02
CA HIS A 29 -17.79 22.62 -3.45
C HIS A 29 -17.82 24.09 -3.84
N SER A 30 -16.93 24.46 -4.81
CA SER A 30 -16.90 25.78 -5.41
C SER A 30 -16.97 25.63 -6.93
N THR A 31 -18.01 26.16 -7.55
CA THR A 31 -18.28 25.95 -8.97
C THR A 31 -18.83 27.21 -9.65
N ASN A 32 -18.78 27.26 -10.96
CA ASN A 32 -19.48 28.24 -11.78
C ASN A 32 -20.86 27.77 -12.25
N ARG A 33 -21.19 26.47 -12.07
CA ARG A 33 -22.45 25.84 -12.46
C ARG A 33 -22.93 24.95 -11.32
N ILE A 34 -24.13 25.22 -10.79
CA ILE A 34 -24.69 24.42 -9.71
C ILE A 34 -24.91 22.97 -10.14
N ASP A 35 -25.41 22.79 -11.35
CA ASP A 35 -25.71 21.45 -11.92
C ASP A 35 -24.50 20.88 -12.69
N ASP A 36 -23.33 20.85 -12.07
CA ASP A 36 -22.13 20.25 -12.67
C ASP A 36 -22.03 18.75 -12.42
N GLY A 37 -23.01 18.20 -11.73
CA GLY A 37 -23.09 16.79 -11.43
C GLY A 37 -22.05 16.31 -10.43
N TYR A 38 -21.44 17.18 -9.64
CA TYR A 38 -20.42 16.83 -8.67
C TYR A 38 -21.00 16.08 -7.48
N LEU A 39 -20.49 14.87 -7.21
CA LEU A 39 -20.91 14.04 -6.07
C LEU A 39 -19.95 14.11 -4.89
N GLY A 40 -18.70 14.54 -5.14
CA GLY A 40 -17.64 14.57 -4.12
C GLY A 40 -16.36 13.87 -4.56
N SER A 41 -15.28 14.12 -3.81
CA SER A 41 -13.93 13.60 -4.11
C SER A 41 -13.45 12.48 -3.16
N GLY A 42 -14.23 12.14 -2.13
CA GLY A 42 -13.85 11.15 -1.11
C GLY A 42 -13.59 9.76 -1.68
N THR A 43 -12.56 9.10 -1.19
CA THR A 43 -12.14 7.76 -1.69
C THR A 43 -13.23 6.72 -1.48
N ARG A 44 -13.90 6.71 -0.32
CA ARG A 44 -15.00 5.79 -0.03
C ARG A 44 -16.24 6.13 -0.85
N LEU A 45 -16.54 7.42 -1.04
CA LEU A 45 -17.64 7.82 -1.91
C LEU A 45 -17.40 7.34 -3.34
N ARG A 46 -16.21 7.51 -3.89
CA ARG A 46 -15.89 7.03 -5.24
C ARG A 46 -16.04 5.51 -5.38
N TYR A 47 -15.67 4.75 -4.35
CA TYR A 47 -15.89 3.31 -4.32
C TYR A 47 -17.40 2.98 -4.34
N GLU A 48 -18.20 3.65 -3.51
CA GLU A 48 -19.65 3.47 -3.48
C GLU A 48 -20.29 3.83 -4.84
N VAL A 49 -19.89 4.94 -5.44
CA VAL A 49 -20.38 5.35 -6.78
C VAL A 49 -20.04 4.32 -7.85
N THR A 50 -18.85 3.73 -7.79
CA THR A 50 -18.46 2.65 -8.71
C THR A 50 -19.27 1.38 -8.49
N LYS A 51 -19.58 1.05 -7.22
CA LYS A 51 -20.31 -0.17 -6.85
C LYS A 51 -21.80 -0.09 -7.17
N TYR A 52 -22.44 1.04 -6.88
CA TYR A 52 -23.89 1.18 -6.94
C TYR A 52 -24.40 1.96 -8.15
N GLY A 53 -23.51 2.59 -8.91
CA GLY A 53 -23.89 3.46 -10.03
C GLY A 53 -24.22 4.88 -9.56
N ARG A 54 -23.97 5.85 -10.44
CA ARG A 54 -24.08 7.28 -10.14
C ARG A 54 -25.53 7.72 -9.86
N ASP A 55 -26.48 7.11 -10.53
CA ASP A 55 -27.91 7.46 -10.47
C ASP A 55 -28.54 7.16 -9.11
N ASN A 56 -27.87 6.33 -8.29
CA ASN A 56 -28.29 6.00 -6.94
C ASN A 56 -27.74 6.97 -5.87
N PHE A 57 -27.24 8.14 -6.30
CA PHE A 57 -26.72 9.15 -5.39
C PHE A 57 -27.48 10.47 -5.53
N LYS A 58 -27.99 10.98 -4.41
CA LYS A 58 -28.65 12.27 -4.30
C LYS A 58 -27.71 13.27 -3.64
N VAL A 59 -27.55 14.45 -4.25
CA VAL A 59 -26.82 15.58 -3.67
C VAL A 59 -27.81 16.59 -3.12
N GLU A 60 -27.64 16.99 -1.89
CA GLU A 60 -28.41 18.01 -1.21
C GLU A 60 -27.48 19.14 -0.77
N ILE A 61 -27.76 20.37 -1.22
CA ILE A 61 -27.03 21.55 -0.78
C ILE A 61 -27.51 21.93 0.60
N ILE A 62 -26.58 22.02 1.57
CA ILE A 62 -26.89 22.37 2.96
C ILE A 62 -26.93 23.89 3.13
N LYS A 63 -25.86 24.57 2.66
CA LYS A 63 -25.75 26.02 2.84
C LYS A 63 -24.83 26.64 1.77
N TYR A 64 -25.21 27.84 1.30
CA TYR A 64 -24.38 28.69 0.44
C TYR A 64 -23.52 29.66 1.24
N PHE A 65 -22.38 30.04 0.67
CA PHE A 65 -21.42 30.97 1.24
C PHE A 65 -20.99 32.01 0.22
N ASN A 66 -20.62 33.21 0.69
CA ASN A 66 -20.22 34.32 -0.16
C ASN A 66 -18.74 34.22 -0.58
N SER A 67 -17.92 33.55 0.24
CA SER A 67 -16.50 33.39 -0.01
C SER A 67 -16.05 31.92 0.14
N ARG A 68 -14.89 31.61 -0.44
CA ARG A 68 -14.27 30.30 -0.27
C ARG A 68 -13.72 30.13 1.16
N GLU A 69 -13.30 31.21 1.76
CA GLU A 69 -12.77 31.24 3.13
C GLU A 69 -13.86 30.84 4.13
N ASP A 70 -15.05 31.46 4.04
CA ASP A 70 -16.21 31.09 4.87
C ASP A 70 -16.63 29.64 4.64
N LEU A 71 -16.59 29.19 3.37
CA LEU A 71 -16.90 27.80 3.02
C LEU A 71 -15.96 26.80 3.71
N VAL A 72 -14.65 27.07 3.72
CA VAL A 72 -13.65 26.23 4.38
C VAL A 72 -13.89 26.13 5.88
N GLN A 73 -14.16 27.27 6.53
CA GLN A 73 -14.49 27.30 7.96
C GLN A 73 -15.76 26.49 8.27
N ALA A 74 -16.77 26.63 7.41
CA ALA A 74 -18.02 25.89 7.57
C ALA A 74 -17.82 24.38 7.37
N GLU A 75 -16.96 23.93 6.45
CA GLU A 75 -16.66 22.51 6.27
C GLU A 75 -15.96 21.91 7.50
N MET A 76 -15.06 22.67 8.14
CA MET A 76 -14.40 22.24 9.38
C MET A 76 -15.39 21.94 10.51
N GLN A 77 -16.48 22.70 10.56
CA GLN A 77 -17.54 22.52 11.58
C GLN A 77 -18.60 21.47 11.16
N LEU A 78 -18.75 21.24 9.85
CA LEU A 78 -19.78 20.36 9.29
C LEU A 78 -19.52 18.88 9.59
N ILE A 79 -18.26 18.46 9.55
CA ILE A 79 -17.87 17.05 9.72
C ILE A 79 -17.43 16.85 11.16
N THR A 80 -18.30 16.27 11.97
CA THR A 80 -18.07 16.02 13.39
C THR A 80 -17.32 14.72 13.63
N GLU A 81 -16.77 14.53 14.84
CA GLU A 81 -16.20 13.25 15.25
C GLU A 81 -17.26 12.13 15.28
N GLN A 82 -18.51 12.45 15.58
CA GLN A 82 -19.62 11.49 15.52
C GLN A 82 -19.85 10.99 14.10
N ASP A 83 -19.79 11.88 13.09
CA ASP A 83 -19.85 11.50 11.68
C ASP A 83 -18.69 10.56 11.32
N LEU A 84 -17.46 10.92 11.71
CA LEU A 84 -16.29 10.11 11.42
C LEU A 84 -16.34 8.71 12.05
N ASN A 85 -16.95 8.57 13.21
CA ASN A 85 -17.14 7.28 13.88
C ASN A 85 -18.33 6.48 13.33
N SER A 86 -19.25 7.13 12.62
CA SER A 86 -20.41 6.46 12.01
C SER A 86 -20.01 5.55 10.86
N VAL A 87 -20.53 4.33 10.83
CA VAL A 87 -20.37 3.37 9.71
C VAL A 87 -20.98 3.93 8.43
N ASN A 88 -22.06 4.72 8.55
CA ASN A 88 -22.77 5.28 7.40
C ASN A 88 -22.08 6.51 6.81
N CYS A 89 -21.19 7.17 7.51
CA CYS A 89 -20.45 8.29 6.99
C CYS A 89 -19.26 7.83 6.16
N LEU A 90 -19.15 8.33 4.92
CA LEU A 90 -18.08 8.00 3.97
C LEU A 90 -16.85 8.90 4.12
N ASN A 91 -16.89 9.93 4.96
CA ASN A 91 -15.73 10.75 5.25
C ASN A 91 -14.66 9.97 6.01
N LEU A 92 -13.40 10.32 5.77
CA LEU A 92 -12.22 9.73 6.42
C LEU A 92 -11.45 10.74 7.26
N ILE A 93 -11.76 12.03 7.09
CA ILE A 93 -11.12 13.15 7.76
C ILE A 93 -12.15 14.24 8.05
N THR A 94 -11.88 15.07 9.03
CA THR A 94 -12.57 16.34 9.24
C THR A 94 -12.39 17.27 8.05
N GLY A 95 -13.28 18.24 7.90
CA GLY A 95 -13.18 19.27 6.85
C GLY A 95 -12.00 20.23 7.05
N GLY A 96 -11.73 21.04 6.04
CA GLY A 96 -10.73 22.10 6.06
C GLY A 96 -9.55 21.89 5.12
N ASN A 97 -8.87 22.99 4.80
CA ASN A 97 -7.70 23.02 3.92
C ASN A 97 -6.42 22.79 4.74
N GLY A 98 -6.11 21.58 5.13
CA GLY A 98 -4.86 21.42 5.82
C GLY A 98 -4.36 19.97 5.91
N PHE A 99 -3.31 19.66 5.15
CA PHE A 99 -2.47 18.50 5.38
C PHE A 99 -1.44 18.86 6.48
N SER A 100 -1.83 18.68 7.75
CA SER A 100 -0.85 18.63 8.83
C SER A 100 -0.46 17.17 9.10
N ILE A 101 0.68 16.98 9.77
CA ILE A 101 1.10 15.63 10.23
C ILE A 101 0.03 15.04 11.16
N GLU A 102 -0.62 15.88 11.97
CA GLU A 102 -1.68 15.54 12.91
C GLU A 102 -2.95 15.07 12.19
N THR A 103 -3.44 15.85 11.21
CA THR A 103 -4.60 15.46 10.38
C THR A 103 -4.33 14.17 9.61
N SER A 104 -3.09 13.94 9.17
CA SER A 104 -2.71 12.69 8.50
C SER A 104 -2.73 11.48 9.45
N ARG A 105 -2.34 11.64 10.72
CA ARG A 105 -2.41 10.58 11.73
C ARG A 105 -3.86 10.23 12.04
N CYS A 106 -4.70 11.22 12.35
CA CYS A 106 -6.13 11.03 12.56
C CYS A 106 -6.80 10.33 11.37
N ALA A 107 -6.54 10.79 10.16
CA ALA A 107 -7.07 10.18 8.95
C ALA A 107 -6.66 8.70 8.79
N ASN A 108 -5.45 8.34 9.18
CA ASN A 108 -4.97 6.96 9.12
C ASN A 108 -5.65 6.06 10.17
N GLU A 109 -5.86 6.57 11.40
CA GLU A 109 -6.57 5.80 12.43
C GLU A 109 -8.06 5.59 12.05
N ILE A 110 -8.73 6.63 11.58
CA ILE A 110 -10.12 6.54 11.10
C ILE A 110 -10.20 5.55 9.92
N ARG A 111 -9.26 5.63 8.97
CA ARG A 111 -9.20 4.67 7.86
C ARG A 111 -9.02 3.24 8.35
N LYS A 112 -8.16 3.01 9.33
CA LYS A 112 -7.92 1.70 9.92
C LYS A 112 -9.17 1.13 10.59
N GLN A 113 -9.89 1.94 11.36
CA GLN A 113 -11.17 1.55 11.98
C GLN A 113 -12.22 1.19 10.91
N LYS A 114 -12.39 2.04 9.90
CA LYS A 114 -13.35 1.79 8.82
C LYS A 114 -13.00 0.58 7.95
N LEU A 115 -11.72 0.28 7.75
CA LEU A 115 -11.28 -0.96 7.09
C LEU A 115 -11.61 -2.22 7.92
N GLN A 116 -11.76 -2.10 9.24
CA GLN A 116 -12.20 -3.22 10.08
C GLN A 116 -13.73 -3.41 10.03
N GLN A 117 -14.48 -2.31 9.93
CA GLN A 117 -15.94 -2.31 9.95
C GLN A 117 -16.56 -2.65 8.58
N ASP A 118 -15.91 -2.25 7.48
CA ASP A 118 -16.40 -2.38 6.11
C ASP A 118 -15.52 -3.36 5.33
N VAL A 119 -15.92 -4.63 5.34
CA VAL A 119 -15.16 -5.73 4.72
C VAL A 119 -15.05 -5.54 3.21
N ASP A 120 -16.14 -5.19 2.54
CA ASP A 120 -16.18 -5.00 1.08
C ASP A 120 -15.22 -3.89 0.64
N TRP A 121 -15.26 -2.76 1.35
CA TRP A 121 -14.35 -1.67 1.07
C TRP A 121 -12.89 -2.05 1.35
N ARG A 122 -12.63 -2.81 2.43
CA ARG A 122 -11.28 -3.32 2.75
C ARG A 122 -10.72 -4.17 1.62
N GLU A 123 -11.50 -5.11 1.11
CA GLU A 123 -11.06 -6.00 0.03
C GLU A 123 -10.77 -5.24 -1.26
N ALA A 124 -11.67 -4.34 -1.66
CA ALA A 124 -11.47 -3.47 -2.81
C ALA A 124 -10.25 -2.54 -2.65
N TYR A 125 -10.04 -1.99 -1.46
CA TYR A 125 -8.89 -1.15 -1.16
C TYR A 125 -7.58 -1.93 -1.26
N ILE A 126 -7.53 -3.15 -0.70
CA ILE A 126 -6.35 -4.03 -0.78
C ILE A 126 -6.07 -4.44 -2.23
N LEU A 127 -7.10 -4.77 -3.00
CA LEU A 127 -6.96 -5.11 -4.42
C LEU A 127 -6.36 -3.94 -5.20
N LYS A 128 -6.91 -2.74 -5.04
CA LYS A 128 -6.39 -1.52 -5.67
C LYS A 128 -4.93 -1.25 -5.32
N LEU A 129 -4.53 -1.43 -4.06
CA LEU A 129 -3.13 -1.26 -3.65
C LEU A 129 -2.21 -2.29 -4.34
N LYS A 130 -2.66 -3.54 -4.47
CA LYS A 130 -1.91 -4.59 -5.17
C LYS A 130 -1.72 -4.26 -6.65
N ASP A 131 -2.76 -3.79 -7.30
CA ASP A 131 -2.73 -3.44 -8.73
C ASP A 131 -1.85 -2.20 -8.98
N THR A 132 -2.02 -1.14 -8.19
CA THR A 132 -1.13 0.04 -8.24
C THR A 132 0.33 -0.34 -8.02
N LYS A 133 0.62 -1.25 -7.07
CA LYS A 133 1.98 -1.73 -6.84
C LYS A 133 2.52 -2.54 -8.01
N LYS A 134 1.70 -3.41 -8.62
CA LYS A 134 2.11 -4.19 -9.81
C LYS A 134 2.45 -3.26 -10.98
N GLU A 135 1.59 -2.28 -11.23
CA GLU A 135 1.77 -1.31 -12.29
C GLU A 135 3.00 -0.43 -12.07
N TRP A 136 3.20 0.05 -10.85
CA TRP A 136 4.40 0.79 -10.46
C TRP A 136 5.68 -0.04 -10.68
N VAL A 137 5.70 -1.31 -10.23
CA VAL A 137 6.86 -2.21 -10.42
C VAL A 137 7.12 -2.48 -11.90
N LYS A 138 6.08 -2.62 -12.73
CA LYS A 138 6.17 -2.84 -14.18
C LYS A 138 6.83 -1.65 -14.88
N ASN A 139 6.54 -0.44 -14.42
CA ASN A 139 7.02 0.81 -15.04
C ASN A 139 8.40 1.25 -14.52
N LEU A 140 9.00 0.53 -13.55
CA LEU A 140 10.33 0.82 -13.03
C LEU A 140 11.41 0.52 -14.06
N THR A 141 12.22 1.52 -14.37
CA THR A 141 13.46 1.32 -15.15
C THR A 141 14.50 0.52 -14.35
N GLN A 142 15.51 -0.03 -15.03
CA GLN A 142 16.60 -0.73 -14.33
C GLN A 142 17.34 0.22 -13.37
N GLN A 143 17.51 1.48 -13.75
CA GLN A 143 18.14 2.51 -12.93
C GLN A 143 17.34 2.81 -11.64
N ASP A 144 16.01 2.84 -11.73
CA ASP A 144 15.14 3.00 -10.57
C ASP A 144 15.27 1.81 -9.60
N LYS A 145 15.28 0.58 -10.14
CA LYS A 145 15.45 -0.65 -9.34
C LYS A 145 16.78 -0.66 -8.59
N ASP A 146 17.86 -0.24 -9.26
CA ASP A 146 19.19 -0.13 -8.65
C ASP A 146 19.22 0.95 -7.56
N THR A 147 18.59 2.08 -7.81
CA THR A 147 18.48 3.19 -6.86
C THR A 147 17.71 2.78 -5.62
N ILE A 148 16.56 2.11 -5.79
CA ILE A 148 15.73 1.59 -4.70
C ILE A 148 16.52 0.54 -3.89
N SER A 149 17.20 -0.38 -4.58
CA SER A 149 18.05 -1.40 -3.95
C SER A 149 19.16 -0.78 -3.09
N LYS A 150 19.83 0.25 -3.62
CA LYS A 150 20.85 1.01 -2.87
C LYS A 150 20.28 1.72 -1.65
N LYS A 151 19.09 2.34 -1.77
CA LYS A 151 18.40 3.00 -0.64
C LYS A 151 18.01 1.99 0.43
N ILE A 152 17.46 0.85 0.07
CA ILE A 152 17.09 -0.22 1.00
C ILE A 152 18.33 -0.74 1.73
N LYS A 153 19.41 -1.08 1.01
CA LYS A 153 20.66 -1.55 1.61
C LYS A 153 21.27 -0.53 2.58
N ARG A 154 21.23 0.77 2.22
CA ARG A 154 21.69 1.86 3.08
C ARG A 154 20.83 2.01 4.34
N GLY A 155 19.50 1.92 4.19
CA GLY A 155 18.55 1.96 5.31
C GLY A 155 18.77 0.80 6.27
N LEU A 156 18.90 -0.43 5.77
CA LEU A 156 19.19 -1.62 6.57
C LEU A 156 20.54 -1.51 7.32
N LYS A 157 21.57 -0.97 6.65
CA LYS A 157 22.87 -0.74 7.29
C LYS A 157 22.80 0.33 8.39
N LYS A 158 22.03 1.39 8.18
CA LYS A 158 21.87 2.52 9.12
C LYS A 158 21.02 2.13 10.35
N SER A 159 20.02 1.27 10.18
CA SER A 159 19.15 0.82 11.27
C SER A 159 19.79 -0.25 12.17
N GLY A 160 20.99 -0.75 11.84
CA GLY A 160 21.59 -1.88 12.56
C GLY A 160 20.77 -3.18 12.43
N HIS A 161 19.69 -3.15 11.66
CA HIS A 161 18.90 -4.32 11.30
C HIS A 161 19.70 -5.18 10.32
N ILE A 162 20.72 -5.82 10.86
CA ILE A 162 21.15 -7.08 10.28
C ILE A 162 19.88 -7.95 10.34
N HIS A 163 19.49 -8.57 9.24
CA HIS A 163 18.39 -9.54 9.22
C HIS A 163 18.75 -10.76 10.07
N ASN A 164 18.94 -10.53 11.35
CA ASN A 164 19.30 -11.53 12.35
C ASN A 164 18.08 -12.29 12.88
N SER A 165 16.89 -12.07 12.31
CA SER A 165 15.70 -12.79 12.74
C SER A 165 15.86 -14.32 12.64
N PHE A 166 16.80 -14.79 11.80
CA PHE A 166 17.13 -16.21 11.63
C PHE A 166 18.57 -16.60 11.99
N LEU A 167 19.44 -15.64 12.35
CA LEU A 167 20.82 -15.96 12.73
C LEU A 167 20.80 -16.75 14.05
N GLY A 168 21.29 -17.98 14.00
CA GLY A 168 21.30 -18.89 15.17
C GLY A 168 19.98 -19.60 15.45
N LYS A 169 18.89 -19.28 14.79
CA LYS A 169 17.61 -19.99 14.94
C LYS A 169 17.56 -21.18 13.97
N LYS A 170 17.36 -22.36 14.51
CA LYS A 170 17.12 -23.57 13.73
C LYS A 170 15.61 -23.71 13.50
N HIS A 171 15.22 -24.07 12.28
CA HIS A 171 13.82 -24.42 12.00
C HIS A 171 13.39 -25.62 12.87
N SER A 172 12.13 -25.63 13.30
CA SER A 172 11.57 -26.79 13.99
C SER A 172 11.65 -28.04 13.09
N LYS A 173 11.71 -29.22 13.70
CA LYS A 173 11.73 -30.50 12.96
C LYS A 173 10.55 -30.61 11.98
N GLU A 174 9.38 -30.13 12.37
CA GLU A 174 8.17 -30.12 11.55
C GLU A 174 8.32 -29.18 10.34
N THR A 175 8.87 -27.97 10.52
CA THR A 175 9.14 -27.03 9.43
C THR A 175 10.16 -27.60 8.45
N ILE A 176 11.23 -28.24 8.96
CA ILE A 176 12.23 -28.92 8.11
C ILE A 176 11.58 -30.04 7.30
N LEU A 177 10.68 -30.83 7.88
CA LEU A 177 9.93 -31.88 7.21
C LEU A 177 9.02 -31.33 6.09
N LYS A 178 8.29 -30.26 6.37
CA LYS A 178 7.47 -29.54 5.37
C LYS A 178 8.33 -29.01 4.21
N MET A 179 9.47 -28.40 4.52
CA MET A 179 10.41 -27.91 3.50
C MET A 179 11.02 -29.04 2.65
N LYS A 180 11.37 -30.19 3.28
CA LYS A 180 11.85 -31.38 2.56
C LYS A 180 10.75 -31.93 1.64
N LYS A 181 9.52 -32.11 2.13
CA LYS A 181 8.39 -32.58 1.31
C LYS A 181 8.11 -31.66 0.12
N ALA A 182 8.12 -30.34 0.34
CA ALA A 182 7.90 -29.34 -0.72
C ALA A 182 9.02 -29.37 -1.80
N LYS A 183 10.23 -29.79 -1.45
CA LYS A 183 11.36 -29.90 -2.38
C LYS A 183 11.49 -31.24 -3.08
N ILE A 184 10.75 -32.27 -2.67
CA ILE A 184 10.78 -33.57 -3.33
C ILE A 184 10.31 -33.42 -4.78
N GLY A 185 11.14 -33.84 -5.72
CA GLY A 185 10.87 -33.72 -7.17
C GLY A 185 11.06 -32.32 -7.76
N GLN A 186 11.42 -31.30 -6.96
CA GLN A 186 11.82 -29.99 -7.48
C GLN A 186 13.34 -29.93 -7.62
N GLY A 187 13.80 -29.49 -8.77
CA GLY A 187 15.25 -29.37 -9.04
C GLY A 187 15.97 -30.67 -9.37
N CYS A 188 15.26 -31.78 -9.64
CA CYS A 188 15.80 -33.05 -10.12
C CYS A 188 15.58 -33.22 -11.63
N GLY A 189 16.57 -33.83 -12.33
CA GLY A 189 16.47 -34.10 -13.75
C GLY A 189 16.18 -32.85 -14.57
N ASN A 190 15.30 -32.93 -15.55
CA ASN A 190 14.90 -31.81 -16.43
C ASN A 190 14.27 -30.61 -15.74
N LYS A 191 13.77 -30.76 -14.50
CA LYS A 191 13.25 -29.64 -13.68
C LYS A 191 14.36 -28.79 -13.06
N ASN A 192 15.61 -29.21 -13.12
CA ASN A 192 16.77 -28.44 -12.70
C ASN A 192 17.19 -27.50 -13.83
N SER A 193 17.24 -26.21 -13.61
CA SER A 193 17.67 -25.21 -14.61
C SER A 193 19.10 -25.46 -15.16
N GLN A 194 19.89 -26.23 -14.45
CA GLN A 194 21.27 -26.62 -14.83
C GLN A 194 21.37 -28.05 -15.39
N TYR A 195 20.26 -28.77 -15.52
CA TYR A 195 20.25 -30.12 -16.05
C TYR A 195 20.73 -30.13 -17.51
N GLY A 196 21.64 -31.02 -17.81
CA GLY A 196 22.22 -31.13 -19.16
C GLY A 196 23.23 -30.03 -19.57
N LYS A 197 23.44 -28.99 -18.72
CA LYS A 197 24.41 -27.94 -19.00
C LYS A 197 25.77 -28.29 -18.40
N PRO A 198 26.84 -28.41 -19.22
CA PRO A 198 28.19 -28.64 -18.70
C PRO A 198 28.64 -27.39 -17.91
N ARG A 199 29.25 -27.60 -16.75
CA ARG A 199 29.88 -26.53 -15.99
C ARG A 199 31.11 -25.99 -16.71
N SER A 200 31.33 -24.67 -16.62
CA SER A 200 32.55 -24.06 -17.17
C SER A 200 33.80 -24.62 -16.51
N GLU A 201 34.93 -24.66 -17.24
CA GLU A 201 36.20 -25.16 -16.70
C GLU A 201 36.67 -24.41 -15.47
N GLU A 202 36.42 -23.11 -15.42
CA GLU A 202 36.69 -22.28 -14.22
C GLU A 202 35.89 -22.77 -12.99
N THR A 203 34.61 -23.08 -13.18
CA THR A 203 33.75 -23.61 -12.09
C THR A 203 34.24 -24.99 -11.65
N LYS A 204 34.63 -25.87 -12.61
CA LYS A 204 35.21 -27.19 -12.31
C LYS A 204 36.52 -27.06 -11.54
N LYS A 205 37.36 -26.09 -11.89
CA LYS A 205 38.63 -25.80 -11.18
C LYS A 205 38.39 -25.38 -9.75
N LYS A 206 37.47 -24.43 -9.51
CA LYS A 206 37.09 -23.98 -8.16
C LYS A 206 36.55 -25.11 -7.29
N ILE A 207 35.74 -26.01 -7.86
CA ILE A 207 35.20 -27.16 -7.13
C ILE A 207 36.35 -28.13 -6.76
N ARG A 208 37.29 -28.43 -7.69
CA ARG A 208 38.44 -29.28 -7.41
C ARG A 208 39.32 -28.72 -6.28
N GLU A 209 39.62 -27.44 -6.33
CA GLU A 209 40.39 -26.75 -5.26
C GLU A 209 39.70 -26.78 -3.91
N SER A 210 38.41 -26.54 -3.88
CA SER A 210 37.61 -26.60 -2.64
C SER A 210 37.62 -28.03 -2.06
N LEU A 211 37.45 -29.05 -2.87
CA LEU A 211 37.50 -30.44 -2.43
C LEU A 211 38.88 -30.84 -1.92
N ARG A 212 39.94 -30.35 -2.56
CA ARG A 212 41.33 -30.58 -2.12
C ARG A 212 41.54 -29.97 -0.72
N LYS A 213 41.18 -28.71 -0.52
CA LYS A 213 41.25 -28.04 0.82
C LYS A 213 40.49 -28.78 1.90
N THR A 214 39.31 -29.27 1.57
CA THR A 214 38.47 -30.03 2.54
C THR A 214 39.13 -31.39 2.90
N ARG A 215 39.75 -32.05 1.94
CA ARG A 215 40.48 -33.31 2.18
C ARG A 215 41.74 -33.06 3.06
N GLU A 216 42.48 -32.02 2.80
CA GLU A 216 43.66 -31.61 3.59
C GLU A 216 43.27 -31.28 5.01
N MET A 217 42.18 -30.50 5.21
CA MET A 217 41.65 -30.21 6.57
C MET A 217 41.24 -31.48 7.32
N LYS A 218 40.58 -32.42 6.65
CA LYS A 218 40.23 -33.72 7.26
C LYS A 218 41.44 -34.57 7.62
N LYS A 219 42.47 -34.59 6.81
CA LYS A 219 43.74 -35.30 7.09
C LYS A 219 44.43 -34.68 8.33
N ASN A 220 44.54 -33.37 8.38
CA ASN A 220 45.14 -32.66 9.49
C ASN A 220 44.35 -32.83 10.83
N ALA A 221 43.02 -32.82 10.74
CA ALA A 221 42.14 -33.07 11.91
C ALA A 221 42.26 -34.54 12.42
N HIS A 222 42.65 -35.47 11.57
CA HIS A 222 42.89 -36.87 11.98
C HIS A 222 44.28 -37.10 12.59
N MET A 223 45.28 -36.29 12.16
CA MET A 223 46.62 -36.34 12.75
C MET A 223 46.69 -35.70 14.16
N VAL A 224 45.84 -34.73 14.44
CA VAL A 224 45.79 -34.06 15.78
C VAL A 224 45.07 -34.89 16.87
N LYS A 225 44.38 -35.97 16.42
CA LYS A 225 43.65 -36.88 17.35
C LYS A 225 44.41 -38.18 17.64
N ARG A 226 45.65 -38.29 17.24
CA ARG A 226 46.61 -39.34 17.63
C ARG A 226 47.64 -38.73 18.53
#